data_1b3cc705fbc8684d984cb212fbd54130
#
_entry.id   1b3cc705fbc8684d984cb212fbd54130
#
_cell.length_a   1.000
_cell.length_b   1.000
_cell.length_c   1.000
_cell.angle_alpha   90.00
_cell.angle_beta   90.00
_cell.angle_gamma   90.00
#
_symmetry.space_group_name_H-M   'P 1'
#
loop_
_entity.id
_entity.type
_entity.pdbx_description
1 polymer ?
#
loop_
_entity_poly.entity_id
_entity_poly.type
_entity_poly.pdbx_seq_one_letter_code
_entity_poly.pdbx_strand_id
1 'polypeptide(L)'
;MRNLGLFAVGGSVYVGVELLWRRRSYVSMFAAGGICFLLLGKIRKLPLPKTIKPLLGAGAITAVELGTGLLVNRDYHVWDYRKAPMNYRGQICLPFTLLWIPVSALGMELYGFFQNRMP
;
A
#
# COMPACT_ATOMS: atom_id res chain seq x y z
N MET A 1 -18.33 5.49 -8.93
CA MET A 1 -17.73 6.82 -8.73
C MET A 1 -16.95 6.91 -7.42
N ARG A 2 -17.55 6.46 -6.30
CA ARG A 2 -16.85 6.50 -5.00
C ARG A 2 -15.53 5.74 -5.03
N ASN A 3 -15.52 4.52 -5.59
CA ASN A 3 -14.31 3.71 -5.64
C ASN A 3 -13.21 4.36 -6.47
N LEU A 4 -13.57 5.04 -7.55
CA LEU A 4 -12.60 5.75 -8.37
C LEU A 4 -11.98 6.91 -7.60
N GLY A 5 -12.81 7.66 -6.86
CA GLY A 5 -12.32 8.74 -6.01
C GLY A 5 -11.40 8.24 -4.91
N LEU A 6 -11.79 7.14 -4.25
CA LEU A 6 -10.98 6.53 -3.19
C LEU A 6 -9.66 5.97 -3.74
N PHE A 7 -9.69 5.37 -4.93
CA PHE A 7 -8.48 4.92 -5.60
C PHE A 7 -7.52 6.11 -5.84
N ALA A 8 -8.05 7.23 -6.33
CA ALA A 8 -7.25 8.42 -6.58
C ALA A 8 -6.66 8.99 -5.29
N VAL A 9 -7.43 8.97 -4.19
CA VAL A 9 -6.94 9.41 -2.88
C VAL A 9 -5.77 8.53 -2.44
N GLY A 10 -5.94 7.22 -2.49
CA GLY A 10 -4.89 6.29 -2.07
C GLY A 10 -3.63 6.43 -2.91
N GLY A 11 -3.79 6.51 -4.22
CA GLY A 11 -2.66 6.70 -5.12
C GLY A 11 -1.94 8.01 -4.87
N SER A 12 -2.71 9.10 -4.66
CA SER A 12 -2.14 10.42 -4.40
C SER A 12 -1.38 10.45 -3.07
N VAL A 13 -1.91 9.84 -2.03
CA VAL A 13 -1.24 9.77 -0.73
C VAL A 13 0.06 9.00 -0.87
N TYR A 14 0.04 7.85 -1.55
CA TYR A 14 1.24 7.04 -1.74
C TYR A 14 2.31 7.81 -2.52
N VAL A 15 1.91 8.43 -3.63
CA VAL A 15 2.84 9.23 -4.45
C VAL A 15 3.40 10.39 -3.64
N GLY A 16 2.56 11.05 -2.83
CA GLY A 16 3.02 12.12 -1.95
C GLY A 16 4.09 11.65 -0.97
N VAL A 17 3.87 10.48 -0.34
CA VAL A 17 4.85 9.90 0.58
C VAL A 17 6.15 9.57 -0.17
N GLU A 18 6.04 8.98 -1.36
CA GLU A 18 7.23 8.64 -2.17
C GLU A 18 8.02 9.88 -2.56
N LEU A 19 7.34 10.97 -2.96
CA LEU A 19 8.01 12.21 -3.32
C LEU A 19 8.74 12.82 -2.14
N LEU A 20 8.16 12.73 -0.94
CA LEU A 20 8.80 13.23 0.28
C LEU A 20 9.99 12.37 0.70
N TRP A 21 9.92 11.08 0.49
CA TRP A 21 10.94 10.13 0.92
C TRP A 21 12.06 9.98 -0.10
N ARG A 22 11.70 9.76 -1.39
CA ARG A 22 12.66 9.44 -2.45
C ARG A 22 12.81 10.55 -3.48
N ARG A 23 11.97 11.58 -3.40
CA ARG A 23 11.93 12.73 -4.32
C ARG A 23 11.61 12.30 -5.76
N ARG A 24 11.03 11.12 -5.93
CA ARG A 24 10.58 10.63 -7.24
C ARG A 24 9.47 9.62 -7.03
N SER A 25 8.65 9.45 -8.06
CA SER A 25 7.59 8.46 -8.06
C SER A 25 7.29 8.06 -9.49
N TYR A 26 6.44 7.06 -9.65
CA TYR A 26 6.06 6.48 -10.93
C TYR A 26 4.56 6.29 -10.98
N VAL A 27 4.00 6.28 -12.22
CA VAL A 27 2.57 6.02 -12.41
C VAL A 27 2.16 4.68 -11.82
N SER A 28 3.03 3.67 -11.93
CA SER A 28 2.78 2.36 -11.34
C SER A 28 2.61 2.44 -9.82
N MET A 29 3.28 3.36 -9.16
CA MET A 29 3.15 3.55 -7.70
C MET A 29 1.82 4.20 -7.34
N PHE A 30 1.33 5.10 -8.17
CA PHE A 30 -0.01 5.66 -8.00
C PHE A 30 -1.06 4.54 -8.09
N ALA A 31 -0.95 3.67 -9.09
CA ALA A 31 -1.88 2.56 -9.26
C ALA A 31 -1.79 1.58 -8.08
N ALA A 32 -0.58 1.23 -7.66
CA ALA A 32 -0.37 0.33 -6.52
C ALA A 32 -0.96 0.90 -5.23
N GLY A 33 -0.72 2.19 -4.96
CA GLY A 33 -1.27 2.86 -3.78
C GLY A 33 -2.79 2.89 -3.79
N GLY A 34 -3.38 3.15 -4.96
CA GLY A 34 -4.84 3.13 -5.10
C GLY A 34 -5.43 1.75 -4.85
N ILE A 35 -4.81 0.72 -5.42
CA ILE A 35 -5.26 -0.67 -5.21
C ILE A 35 -5.15 -1.03 -3.73
N CYS A 36 -4.03 -0.72 -3.08
CA CYS A 36 -3.86 -0.99 -1.66
C CYS A 36 -4.93 -0.31 -0.82
N PHE A 37 -5.22 0.96 -1.14
CA PHE A 37 -6.22 1.72 -0.38
C PHE A 37 -7.60 1.08 -0.48
N LEU A 38 -8.00 0.64 -1.69
CA LEU A 38 -9.28 -0.05 -1.87
C LEU A 38 -9.32 -1.39 -1.13
N LEU A 39 -8.21 -2.13 -1.13
CA LEU A 39 -8.10 -3.39 -0.39
C LEU A 39 -8.21 -3.14 1.11
N LEU A 40 -7.58 -2.10 1.63
CA LEU A 40 -7.72 -1.73 3.04
C LEU A 40 -9.17 -1.42 3.39
N GLY A 41 -9.88 -0.74 2.49
CA GLY A 41 -11.30 -0.46 2.69
C GLY A 41 -12.14 -1.71 2.77
N LYS A 42 -11.85 -2.72 1.94
CA LYS A 42 -12.55 -4.01 2.00
C LYS A 42 -12.26 -4.76 3.29
N ILE A 43 -10.99 -4.77 3.71
CA ILE A 43 -10.59 -5.42 4.95
C ILE A 43 -11.25 -4.73 6.15
N ARG A 44 -11.33 -3.40 6.12
CA ARG A 44 -11.97 -2.62 7.17
C ARG A 44 -13.40 -3.04 7.43
N LYS A 45 -14.12 -3.48 6.40
CA LYS A 45 -15.52 -3.88 6.48
C LYS A 45 -15.72 -5.33 6.93
N LEU A 46 -14.65 -6.12 7.04
CA LEU A 46 -14.77 -7.52 7.46
C LEU A 46 -15.13 -7.62 8.95
N PRO A 47 -15.91 -8.65 9.35
CA PRO A 47 -16.27 -8.83 10.75
C PRO A 47 -15.13 -9.47 11.54
N LEU A 48 -14.01 -8.78 11.64
CA LEU A 48 -12.80 -9.26 12.30
C LEU A 48 -12.37 -8.28 13.40
N PRO A 49 -11.62 -8.76 14.43
CA PRO A 49 -11.09 -7.88 15.45
C PRO A 49 -10.16 -6.81 14.86
N LYS A 50 -10.13 -5.65 15.48
CA LYS A 50 -9.28 -4.55 15.05
C LYS A 50 -7.78 -4.88 15.14
N THR A 51 -7.41 -5.87 15.94
CA THR A 51 -6.01 -6.30 16.06
C THR A 51 -5.56 -7.13 14.85
N ILE A 52 -6.50 -7.81 14.18
CA ILE A 52 -6.19 -8.67 13.04
C ILE A 52 -6.19 -7.89 11.72
N LYS A 53 -7.06 -6.90 11.59
CA LYS A 53 -7.20 -6.16 10.33
C LYS A 53 -5.91 -5.52 9.84
N PRO A 54 -5.08 -4.85 10.68
CA PRO A 54 -3.80 -4.32 10.20
C PRO A 54 -2.84 -5.40 9.71
N LEU A 55 -2.88 -6.60 10.30
CA LEU A 55 -2.05 -7.72 9.85
C LEU A 55 -2.46 -8.16 8.45
N LEU A 56 -3.76 -8.27 8.20
CA LEU A 56 -4.26 -8.58 6.86
C LEU A 56 -3.91 -7.48 5.87
N GLY A 57 -4.02 -6.22 6.31
CA GLY A 57 -3.65 -5.08 5.47
C GLY A 57 -2.19 -5.11 5.08
N ALA A 58 -1.30 -5.41 6.03
CA ALA A 58 0.13 -5.53 5.74
C ALA A 58 0.40 -6.63 4.73
N GLY A 59 -0.28 -7.77 4.87
CA GLY A 59 -0.16 -8.87 3.90
C GLY A 59 -0.64 -8.48 2.52
N ALA A 60 -1.77 -7.76 2.45
CA ALA A 60 -2.32 -7.29 1.18
C ALA A 60 -1.37 -6.30 0.50
N ILE A 61 -0.84 -5.33 1.24
CA ILE A 61 0.13 -4.35 0.71
C ILE A 61 1.37 -5.06 0.19
N THR A 62 1.90 -6.02 0.97
CA THR A 62 3.09 -6.78 0.59
C THR A 62 2.84 -7.58 -0.69
N ALA A 63 1.64 -8.18 -0.83
CA ALA A 63 1.28 -8.92 -2.03
C ALA A 63 1.21 -8.00 -3.25
N VAL A 64 0.61 -6.82 -3.12
CA VAL A 64 0.56 -5.82 -4.20
C VAL A 64 1.97 -5.35 -4.54
N GLU A 65 2.81 -5.13 -3.54
CA GLU A 65 4.19 -4.71 -3.73
C GLU A 65 4.97 -5.76 -4.52
N LEU A 66 4.85 -7.03 -4.15
CA LEU A 66 5.52 -8.12 -4.86
C LEU A 66 5.04 -8.21 -6.31
N GLY A 67 3.72 -8.18 -6.53
CA GLY A 67 3.16 -8.26 -7.86
C GLY A 67 3.59 -7.09 -8.74
N THR A 68 3.51 -5.88 -8.20
CA THR A 68 3.95 -4.67 -8.92
C THR A 68 5.45 -4.75 -9.23
N GLY A 69 6.25 -5.18 -8.25
CA GLY A 69 7.69 -5.30 -8.41
C GLY A 69 8.07 -6.28 -9.52
N LEU A 70 7.40 -7.42 -9.58
CA LEU A 70 7.68 -8.41 -10.62
C LEU A 70 7.25 -7.94 -12.01
N LEU A 71 6.29 -7.02 -12.09
CA LEU A 71 5.84 -6.46 -13.36
C LEU A 71 6.67 -5.27 -13.82
N VAL A 72 6.97 -4.32 -12.93
CA VAL A 72 7.56 -3.04 -13.32
C VAL A 72 8.88 -2.71 -12.65
N ASN A 73 9.34 -3.52 -11.71
CA ASN A 73 10.57 -3.25 -10.95
C ASN A 73 11.58 -4.39 -11.07
N ARG A 74 11.60 -5.09 -12.19
CA ARG A 74 12.50 -6.24 -12.38
C ARG A 74 13.98 -5.84 -12.33
N ASP A 75 14.29 -4.62 -12.75
CA ASP A 75 15.65 -4.09 -12.75
C ASP A 75 15.94 -3.22 -11.52
N TYR A 76 15.01 -3.20 -10.54
CA TYR A 76 15.17 -2.50 -9.27
C TYR A 76 15.32 -0.99 -9.40
N HIS A 77 14.82 -0.40 -10.48
CA HIS A 77 14.94 1.05 -10.66
C HIS A 77 13.88 1.84 -9.88
N VAL A 78 12.78 1.19 -9.47
CA VAL A 78 11.73 1.83 -8.68
C VAL A 78 12.06 1.73 -7.20
N TRP A 79 12.34 0.52 -6.72
CA TRP A 79 12.86 0.29 -5.36
C TRP A 79 13.75 -0.94 -5.36
N ASP A 80 14.55 -1.09 -4.32
CA ASP A 80 15.54 -2.17 -4.25
C ASP A 80 15.72 -2.63 -2.80
N TYR A 81 15.24 -3.82 -2.49
CA TYR A 81 15.38 -4.43 -1.16
C TYR A 81 16.42 -5.56 -1.15
N ARG A 82 17.27 -5.66 -2.17
CA ARG A 82 18.25 -6.77 -2.27
C ARG A 82 19.21 -6.82 -1.08
N LYS A 83 19.48 -5.68 -0.46
CA LYS A 83 20.36 -5.61 0.73
C LYS A 83 19.60 -5.68 2.05
N ALA A 84 18.27 -5.71 2.01
CA ALA A 84 17.46 -5.77 3.21
C ALA A 84 17.41 -7.20 3.75
N PRO A 85 17.35 -7.39 5.09
CA PRO A 85 17.24 -8.74 5.65
C PRO A 85 15.90 -9.36 5.26
N MET A 86 15.94 -10.69 5.02
CA MET A 86 14.75 -11.47 4.68
C MET A 86 13.97 -10.91 3.50
N ASN A 87 14.70 -10.46 2.46
CA ASN A 87 14.05 -10.01 1.24
C ASN A 87 13.69 -11.21 0.36
N TYR A 88 12.65 -11.04 -0.45
CA TYR A 88 12.25 -12.01 -1.47
C TYR A 88 12.42 -11.34 -2.83
N ARG A 89 13.38 -11.82 -3.61
CA ARG A 89 13.73 -11.34 -4.96
C ARG A 89 14.02 -9.82 -4.98
N GLY A 90 14.38 -9.24 -3.83
CA GLY A 90 14.65 -7.81 -3.75
C GLY A 90 13.40 -6.94 -3.89
N GLN A 91 12.21 -7.53 -3.98
CA GLN A 91 10.95 -6.81 -4.20
C GLN A 91 10.20 -6.53 -2.90
N ILE A 92 10.28 -7.43 -1.93
CA ILE A 92 9.68 -7.28 -0.62
C ILE A 92 10.69 -7.71 0.44
N CYS A 93 10.49 -7.24 1.67
CA CYS A 93 11.35 -7.65 2.79
C CYS A 93 10.56 -7.60 4.09
N LEU A 94 11.03 -8.36 5.09
CA LEU A 94 10.35 -8.44 6.38
C LEU A 94 10.27 -7.09 7.10
N PRO A 95 11.34 -6.26 7.18
CA PRO A 95 11.24 -4.98 7.88
C PRO A 95 10.13 -4.09 7.34
N PHE A 96 9.98 -3.97 6.02
CA PHE A 96 8.92 -3.15 5.44
C PHE A 96 7.55 -3.79 5.56
N THR A 97 7.47 -5.12 5.50
CA THR A 97 6.21 -5.83 5.75
C THR A 97 5.70 -5.52 7.16
N LEU A 98 6.59 -5.51 8.16
CA LEU A 98 6.21 -5.15 9.52
C LEU A 98 5.80 -3.67 9.62
N LEU A 99 6.46 -2.80 8.86
CA LEU A 99 6.10 -1.38 8.82
C LEU A 99 4.69 -1.17 8.27
N TRP A 100 4.26 -2.01 7.33
CA TRP A 100 2.92 -1.91 6.75
C TRP A 100 1.80 -2.16 7.77
N ILE A 101 2.09 -2.78 8.92
CA ILE A 101 1.06 -3.03 9.95
C ILE A 101 0.49 -1.71 10.48
N PRO A 102 1.31 -0.77 11.05
CA PRO A 102 0.77 0.51 11.47
C PRO A 102 0.28 1.37 10.30
N VAL A 103 0.93 1.28 9.15
CA VAL A 103 0.49 2.01 7.96
C VAL A 103 -0.90 1.54 7.53
N SER A 104 -1.17 0.24 7.59
CA SER A 104 -2.49 -0.31 7.27
C SER A 104 -3.56 0.21 8.22
N ALA A 105 -3.26 0.26 9.52
CA ALA A 105 -4.20 0.79 10.49
C ALA A 105 -4.55 2.25 10.18
N LEU A 106 -3.55 3.07 9.91
CA LEU A 106 -3.77 4.47 9.54
C LEU A 106 -4.52 4.59 8.22
N GLY A 107 -4.19 3.75 7.25
CA GLY A 107 -4.86 3.74 5.94
C GLY A 107 -6.33 3.42 6.07
N MET A 108 -6.69 2.47 6.92
CA MET A 108 -8.09 2.11 7.15
C MET A 108 -8.87 3.27 7.79
N GLU A 109 -8.26 3.98 8.74
CA GLU A 109 -8.87 5.16 9.34
C GLU A 109 -9.07 6.25 8.28
N LEU A 110 -8.07 6.47 7.46
CA LEU A 110 -8.14 7.46 6.38
C LEU A 110 -9.22 7.08 5.37
N TYR A 111 -9.33 5.80 5.03
CA TYR A 111 -10.36 5.31 4.13
C TYR A 111 -11.75 5.62 4.69
N GLY A 112 -11.98 5.33 5.97
CA GLY A 112 -13.25 5.63 6.61
C GLY A 112 -13.58 7.12 6.58
N PHE A 113 -12.57 7.96 6.84
CA PHE A 113 -12.73 9.41 6.78
C PHE A 113 -13.21 9.87 5.41
N PHE A 114 -12.53 9.44 4.35
CA PHE A 114 -12.88 9.87 2.99
C PHE A 114 -14.15 9.21 2.50
N GLN A 115 -14.41 7.96 2.85
CA GLN A 115 -15.63 7.27 2.45
C GLN A 115 -16.87 8.00 2.93
N ASN A 116 -16.83 8.52 4.17
CA ASN A 116 -17.97 9.21 4.75
C ASN A 116 -18.23 10.58 4.13
N ARG A 117 -17.26 11.12 3.39
CA ARG A 117 -17.35 12.45 2.77
C ARG A 117 -17.60 12.40 1.26
N MET A 118 -17.47 11.24 0.66
CA MET A 118 -17.70 11.06 -0.77
C MET A 118 -19.14 10.58 -1.03
N PRO A 119 -19.79 11.10 -2.06
CA PRO A 119 -21.14 10.66 -2.45
C PRO A 119 -21.18 9.23 -2.93
#